data_c027c4f105a95aefbac45e969475401a
#
_entry.id   c027c4f105a95aefbac45e969475401a
#
_cell.length_a   1.000
_cell.length_b   1.000
_cell.length_c   1.000
_cell.angle_alpha   90.00
_cell.angle_beta   90.00
_cell.angle_gamma   90.00
#
_symmetry.space_group_name_H-M   'P 1'
#
loop_
_entity.id
_entity.type
_entity.pdbx_description
1 polymer ?
#
loop_
_entity_poly.entity_id
_entity_poly.type
_entity_poly.pdbx_seq_one_letter_code
_entity_poly.pdbx_strand_id
1 'polypeptide(L)'
;MTPENKNPRQSLPNGVMFNAYPDSIGTDLADTMRLLGNPLLEGAFSLFYVLPTFFNSDLDRGFSVIDYDTNDELVAPGDLEKAAGLGLGFKFDLVLNHMSVGSYQFQDMLQKGDQSEFRDFFIDWNEFWSGHGEMGPDGYVLPEKKYLDRLFMRKPEMPILMVRFPDGSERPYWNTFYQEVNYQPLIREDLEELEGLTDGQVEKIILL
;
A
#
# COMPACT_ATOMS: atom_id res chain seq x y z
N MET A 1 2.29 -49.60 -1.09
CA MET A 1 2.84 -48.77 -0.03
C MET A 1 2.96 -47.36 -0.58
N THR A 2 1.97 -46.54 -0.32
CA THR A 2 1.99 -45.11 -0.65
C THR A 2 2.86 -44.40 0.41
N PRO A 3 3.79 -43.53 0.02
CA PRO A 3 4.56 -42.79 1.02
C PRO A 3 3.63 -41.80 1.73
N GLU A 4 3.51 -41.97 3.04
CA GLU A 4 2.89 -40.96 3.90
C GLU A 4 3.66 -39.64 3.75
N ASN A 5 3.02 -38.68 3.12
CA ASN A 5 3.50 -37.30 3.07
C ASN A 5 3.30 -36.67 4.47
N LYS A 6 4.23 -36.95 5.36
CA LYS A 6 4.35 -36.27 6.64
C LYS A 6 4.94 -34.89 6.39
N ASN A 7 4.11 -33.97 5.93
CA ASN A 7 4.40 -32.55 6.07
C ASN A 7 4.12 -32.22 7.56
N PRO A 8 5.12 -32.06 8.42
CA PRO A 8 4.85 -31.63 9.77
C PRO A 8 4.24 -30.25 9.64
N ARG A 9 2.95 -30.11 9.96
CA ARG A 9 2.36 -28.82 10.20
C ARG A 9 3.26 -28.16 11.24
N GLN A 10 4.08 -27.22 10.83
CA GLN A 10 4.82 -26.40 11.78
C GLN A 10 3.77 -25.80 12.71
N SER A 11 3.78 -26.21 13.95
CA SER A 11 2.92 -25.61 14.98
C SER A 11 3.31 -24.14 15.04
N LEU A 12 2.30 -23.27 15.03
CA LEU A 12 2.55 -21.85 15.26
C LEU A 12 3.35 -21.68 16.55
N PRO A 13 4.32 -20.75 16.58
CA PRO A 13 5.06 -20.45 17.80
C PRO A 13 4.07 -20.13 18.93
N ASN A 14 4.25 -20.76 20.09
CA ASN A 14 3.46 -20.47 21.28
C ASN A 14 4.29 -19.58 22.19
N GLY A 15 3.78 -18.39 22.54
CA GLY A 15 4.47 -17.45 23.42
C GLY A 15 4.10 -16.01 23.18
N VAL A 16 4.97 -15.10 23.59
CA VAL A 16 4.73 -13.67 23.48
C VAL A 16 5.18 -13.17 22.10
N MET A 17 4.33 -12.36 21.47
CA MET A 17 4.63 -11.69 20.22
C MET A 17 5.09 -10.26 20.48
N PHE A 18 6.25 -9.89 19.96
CA PHE A 18 6.68 -8.51 19.85
C PHE A 18 6.08 -7.90 18.58
N ASN A 19 5.55 -6.70 18.66
CA ASN A 19 4.86 -6.03 17.56
C ASN A 19 5.42 -4.61 17.39
N ALA A 20 6.03 -4.32 16.25
CA ALA A 20 6.64 -3.03 15.97
C ALA A 20 6.80 -2.77 14.48
N TYR A 21 6.83 -1.50 14.10
CA TYR A 21 7.39 -1.09 12.81
C TYR A 21 8.91 -1.25 12.83
N PRO A 22 9.56 -1.41 11.67
CA PRO A 22 11.03 -1.46 11.59
C PRO A 22 11.74 -0.31 12.29
N ASP A 23 11.17 0.90 12.23
CA ASP A 23 11.68 2.15 12.81
C ASP A 23 11.10 2.50 14.20
N SER A 24 10.38 1.58 14.85
CA SER A 24 9.81 1.86 16.19
C SER A 24 10.84 1.92 17.29
N ILE A 25 11.96 1.23 17.11
CA ILE A 25 13.10 1.19 18.04
C ILE A 25 14.33 1.66 17.28
N GLY A 26 14.75 2.88 17.52
CA GLY A 26 15.84 3.50 16.74
C GLY A 26 15.36 4.00 15.36
N THR A 27 16.11 3.69 14.31
CA THR A 27 15.91 4.24 12.98
C THR A 27 15.54 3.21 11.92
N ASP A 28 15.80 1.93 12.17
CA ASP A 28 15.64 0.85 11.18
C ASP A 28 15.40 -0.52 11.86
N LEU A 29 15.24 -1.55 11.02
CA LEU A 29 15.04 -2.92 11.49
C LEU A 29 16.24 -3.45 12.27
N ALA A 30 17.47 -3.04 11.93
CA ALA A 30 18.68 -3.50 12.60
C ALA A 30 18.73 -3.06 14.07
N ASP A 31 18.24 -1.86 14.38
CA ASP A 31 18.12 -1.38 15.75
C ASP A 31 17.13 -2.21 16.58
N THR A 32 15.98 -2.53 15.97
CA THR A 32 14.99 -3.43 16.59
C THR A 32 15.58 -4.83 16.82
N MET A 33 16.30 -5.37 15.84
CA MET A 33 16.97 -6.68 15.98
C MET A 33 18.05 -6.65 17.06
N ARG A 34 18.78 -5.56 17.21
CA ARG A 34 19.78 -5.40 18.29
C ARG A 34 19.12 -5.41 19.66
N LEU A 35 17.95 -4.78 19.80
CA LEU A 35 17.18 -4.86 21.04
C LEU A 35 16.74 -6.29 21.34
N LEU A 36 16.11 -6.96 20.38
CA LEU A 36 15.59 -8.33 20.54
C LEU A 36 16.71 -9.35 20.79
N GLY A 37 17.90 -9.10 20.28
CA GLY A 37 19.12 -9.91 20.55
C GLY A 37 19.79 -9.61 21.89
N ASN A 38 19.25 -8.71 22.72
CA ASN A 38 19.82 -8.44 24.04
C ASN A 38 19.64 -9.66 24.95
N PRO A 39 20.70 -10.14 25.65
CA PRO A 39 20.62 -11.29 26.55
C PRO A 39 19.54 -11.18 27.65
N LEU A 40 19.16 -9.96 28.04
CA LEU A 40 18.08 -9.73 29.00
C LEU A 40 16.69 -10.06 28.45
N LEU A 41 16.55 -10.14 27.14
CA LEU A 41 15.30 -10.45 26.44
C LEU A 41 15.31 -11.87 25.84
N GLU A 42 16.37 -12.64 26.05
CA GLU A 42 16.45 -14.01 25.54
C GLU A 42 15.29 -14.86 26.05
N GLY A 43 14.55 -15.47 25.11
CA GLY A 43 13.38 -16.27 25.42
C GLY A 43 12.12 -15.48 25.84
N ALA A 44 12.18 -14.14 25.91
CA ALA A 44 11.02 -13.32 26.27
C ALA A 44 9.96 -13.30 25.15
N PHE A 45 10.39 -13.39 23.88
CA PHE A 45 9.53 -13.38 22.71
C PHE A 45 9.74 -14.64 21.88
N SER A 46 8.70 -15.13 21.25
CA SER A 46 8.72 -16.26 20.31
C SER A 46 8.40 -15.85 18.89
N LEU A 47 7.81 -14.67 18.71
CA LEU A 47 7.38 -14.15 17.43
C LEU A 47 7.64 -12.63 17.35
N PHE A 48 8.13 -12.16 16.21
CA PHE A 48 8.16 -10.75 15.88
C PHE A 48 7.20 -10.45 14.73
N TYR A 49 6.20 -9.64 15.00
CA TYR A 49 5.29 -9.10 13.99
C TYR A 49 5.84 -7.76 13.50
N VAL A 50 6.39 -7.79 12.30
CA VAL A 50 6.90 -6.61 11.61
C VAL A 50 5.75 -5.92 10.91
N LEU A 51 5.47 -4.68 11.30
CA LEU A 51 4.37 -3.89 10.76
C LEU A 51 4.67 -3.35 9.34
N PRO A 52 3.66 -2.90 8.59
CA PRO A 52 3.69 -2.77 7.13
C PRO A 52 4.76 -1.90 6.47
N THR A 53 5.46 -1.00 7.17
CA THR A 53 6.57 -0.23 6.57
C THR A 53 7.77 -1.11 6.11
N PHE A 54 7.65 -2.41 6.25
CA PHE A 54 8.61 -3.37 5.71
C PHE A 54 8.69 -3.36 4.18
N PHE A 55 7.57 -3.08 3.51
CA PHE A 55 7.49 -2.92 2.07
C PHE A 55 7.49 -1.45 1.67
N ASN A 56 7.81 -1.15 0.40
CA ASN A 56 7.73 0.20 -0.15
C ASN A 56 6.30 0.75 -0.05
N SER A 57 6.16 1.89 0.59
CA SER A 57 4.87 2.52 0.87
C SER A 57 5.03 4.02 1.05
N ASP A 58 3.97 4.79 0.81
CA ASP A 58 4.01 6.25 0.90
C ASP A 58 3.17 6.82 2.06
N LEU A 59 2.00 6.29 2.31
CA LEU A 59 1.06 6.83 3.28
C LEU A 59 0.68 5.80 4.35
N ASP A 60 0.07 6.31 5.44
CA ASP A 60 -0.54 5.51 6.51
C ASP A 60 0.40 4.45 7.12
N ARG A 61 1.69 4.80 7.30
CA ARG A 61 2.69 3.94 7.95
C ARG A 61 2.75 2.53 7.34
N GLY A 62 2.85 2.46 6.00
CA GLY A 62 3.03 1.20 5.27
C GLY A 62 1.76 0.54 4.77
N PHE A 63 0.58 1.05 5.12
CA PHE A 63 -0.67 0.50 4.59
C PHE A 63 -0.98 0.97 3.16
N SER A 64 -0.37 2.05 2.69
CA SER A 64 -0.44 2.49 1.29
C SER A 64 0.76 1.93 0.51
N VAL A 65 0.65 0.67 0.11
CA VAL A 65 1.73 -0.08 -0.54
C VAL A 65 1.95 0.41 -1.97
N ILE A 66 3.19 0.74 -2.32
CA ILE A 66 3.63 1.06 -3.68
C ILE A 66 3.95 -0.25 -4.42
N ASP A 67 4.77 -1.08 -3.81
CA ASP A 67 5.14 -2.42 -4.27
C ASP A 67 5.50 -3.32 -3.09
N TYR A 68 5.81 -4.59 -3.37
CA TYR A 68 6.18 -5.57 -2.33
C TYR A 68 7.69 -5.84 -2.27
N ASP A 69 8.48 -4.96 -2.83
CA ASP A 69 9.91 -4.95 -2.59
C ASP A 69 10.20 -4.41 -1.19
N THR A 70 11.31 -4.85 -0.62
CA THR A 70 11.70 -4.43 0.72
C THR A 70 12.01 -2.93 0.74
N ASN A 71 11.54 -2.23 1.74
CA ASN A 71 11.87 -0.82 1.94
C ASN A 71 13.35 -0.69 2.37
N ASP A 72 14.22 -0.37 1.43
CA ASP A 72 15.67 -0.28 1.63
C ASP A 72 16.09 0.82 2.61
N GLU A 73 15.23 1.79 2.91
CA GLU A 73 15.49 2.82 3.92
C GLU A 73 15.42 2.26 5.34
N LEU A 74 14.59 1.23 5.55
CA LEU A 74 14.31 0.66 6.87
C LEU A 74 14.83 -0.76 7.06
N VAL A 75 15.16 -1.46 5.97
CA VAL A 75 15.54 -2.88 5.98
C VAL A 75 16.77 -3.09 5.11
N ALA A 76 17.93 -3.20 5.73
CA ALA A 76 19.16 -3.43 4.98
C ALA A 76 19.30 -4.90 4.54
N PRO A 77 20.02 -5.17 3.42
CA PRO A 77 20.40 -6.53 3.04
C PRO A 77 21.11 -7.25 4.18
N GLY A 78 20.64 -8.45 4.50
CA GLY A 78 21.19 -9.27 5.59
C GLY A 78 20.53 -9.08 6.96
N ASP A 79 19.60 -8.15 7.12
CA ASP A 79 18.87 -7.98 8.38
C ASP A 79 17.95 -9.17 8.66
N LEU A 80 17.34 -9.73 7.63
CA LEU A 80 16.50 -10.93 7.76
C LEU A 80 17.32 -12.17 8.14
N GLU A 81 18.54 -12.31 7.62
CA GLU A 81 19.46 -13.38 8.01
C GLU A 81 19.89 -13.25 9.49
N LYS A 82 20.18 -12.02 9.93
CA LYS A 82 20.48 -11.76 11.36
C LYS A 82 19.26 -12.06 12.22
N ALA A 83 18.09 -11.64 11.78
CA ALA A 83 16.82 -11.90 12.45
C ALA A 83 16.55 -13.40 12.60
N ALA A 84 16.78 -14.19 11.56
CA ALA A 84 16.65 -15.66 11.60
C ALA A 84 17.56 -16.30 12.66
N GLY A 85 18.73 -15.69 12.92
CA GLY A 85 19.67 -16.14 13.95
C GLY A 85 19.18 -15.96 15.40
N LEU A 86 18.14 -15.15 15.63
CA LEU A 86 17.56 -14.93 16.96
C LEU A 86 16.60 -16.03 17.42
N GLY A 87 16.28 -17.01 16.58
CA GLY A 87 15.34 -18.08 16.91
C GLY A 87 13.88 -17.62 17.01
N LEU A 88 13.56 -16.42 16.53
CA LEU A 88 12.21 -15.87 16.49
C LEU A 88 11.48 -16.30 15.23
N GLY A 89 10.18 -16.56 15.32
CA GLY A 89 9.30 -16.60 14.18
C GLY A 89 8.97 -15.18 13.71
N PHE A 90 8.68 -15.01 12.41
CA PHE A 90 8.30 -13.71 11.86
C PHE A 90 6.88 -13.75 11.31
N LYS A 91 6.18 -12.63 11.49
CA LYS A 91 4.90 -12.35 10.86
C LYS A 91 5.00 -11.01 10.13
N PHE A 92 4.50 -10.96 8.91
CA PHE A 92 4.41 -9.74 8.10
C PHE A 92 2.96 -9.52 7.68
N ASP A 93 2.55 -8.27 7.50
CA ASP A 93 1.33 -7.96 6.80
C ASP A 93 1.56 -7.93 5.29
N LEU A 94 0.62 -8.53 4.58
CA LEU A 94 0.54 -8.43 3.14
C LEU A 94 -0.78 -7.76 2.78
N VAL A 95 -0.71 -6.48 2.47
CA VAL A 95 -1.89 -5.65 2.14
C VAL A 95 -2.28 -5.92 0.69
N LEU A 96 -3.36 -6.67 0.46
CA LEU A 96 -3.77 -7.11 -0.88
C LEU A 96 -5.07 -6.47 -1.38
N ASN A 97 -5.73 -5.68 -0.55
CA ASN A 97 -7.06 -5.13 -0.85
C ASN A 97 -7.04 -3.66 -1.29
N HIS A 98 -5.89 -3.02 -1.28
CA HIS A 98 -5.68 -1.65 -1.77
C HIS A 98 -4.19 -1.41 -2.00
N MET A 99 -3.89 -0.38 -2.79
CA MET A 99 -2.53 0.04 -3.12
C MET A 99 -2.44 1.56 -3.17
N SER A 100 -1.21 2.07 -3.12
CA SER A 100 -0.90 3.47 -3.35
C SER A 100 -1.21 3.89 -4.79
N VAL A 101 -1.57 5.16 -4.96
CA VAL A 101 -1.60 5.80 -6.29
C VAL A 101 -0.21 5.88 -6.93
N GLY A 102 0.86 5.79 -6.14
CA GLY A 102 2.24 5.67 -6.60
C GLY A 102 2.63 4.29 -7.15
N SER A 103 1.75 3.28 -7.04
CA SER A 103 2.03 1.94 -7.56
C SER A 103 2.12 1.92 -9.09
N TYR A 104 2.96 1.02 -9.62
CA TYR A 104 3.08 0.83 -11.06
C TYR A 104 1.73 0.59 -11.73
N GLN A 105 0.86 -0.20 -11.11
CA GLN A 105 -0.46 -0.54 -11.63
C GLN A 105 -1.35 0.68 -11.77
N PHE A 106 -1.37 1.56 -10.76
CA PHE A 106 -2.17 2.79 -10.82
C PHE A 106 -1.60 3.77 -11.85
N GLN A 107 -0.28 3.93 -11.89
CA GLN A 107 0.38 4.83 -12.84
C GLN A 107 0.21 4.36 -14.29
N ASP A 108 0.28 3.07 -14.56
CA ASP A 108 0.01 2.50 -15.89
C ASP A 108 -1.45 2.75 -16.31
N MET A 109 -2.40 2.50 -15.39
CA MET A 109 -3.81 2.80 -15.61
C MET A 109 -4.03 4.28 -15.88
N LEU A 110 -3.40 5.15 -15.10
CA LEU A 110 -3.51 6.61 -15.27
C LEU A 110 -3.01 7.07 -16.63
N GLN A 111 -1.90 6.50 -17.12
CA GLN A 111 -1.30 6.88 -18.42
C GLN A 111 -2.03 6.32 -19.62
N LYS A 112 -2.53 5.07 -19.53
CA LYS A 112 -3.09 4.34 -20.67
C LYS A 112 -4.63 4.29 -20.67
N GLY A 113 -5.27 4.65 -19.57
CA GLY A 113 -6.73 4.61 -19.44
C GLY A 113 -7.29 3.21 -19.75
N ASP A 114 -8.26 3.15 -20.64
CA ASP A 114 -8.93 1.89 -21.04
C ASP A 114 -8.01 0.89 -21.75
N GLN A 115 -6.80 1.30 -22.15
CA GLN A 115 -5.81 0.42 -22.78
C GLN A 115 -4.84 -0.21 -21.77
N SER A 116 -4.90 0.16 -20.51
CA SER A 116 -4.09 -0.45 -19.46
C SER A 116 -4.53 -1.88 -19.18
N GLU A 117 -3.57 -2.77 -19.00
CA GLU A 117 -3.83 -4.13 -18.48
C GLU A 117 -4.34 -4.11 -17.03
N PHE A 118 -4.12 -3.01 -16.30
CA PHE A 118 -4.57 -2.79 -14.94
C PHE A 118 -5.87 -2.00 -14.85
N ARG A 119 -6.57 -1.77 -15.96
CA ARG A 119 -7.82 -1.01 -15.99
C ARG A 119 -8.80 -1.48 -14.92
N ASP A 120 -9.00 -2.79 -14.82
CA ASP A 120 -9.96 -3.43 -13.92
C ASP A 120 -9.35 -3.79 -12.55
N PHE A 121 -8.12 -3.36 -12.28
CA PHE A 121 -7.44 -3.62 -11.02
C PHE A 121 -7.95 -2.73 -9.88
N PHE A 122 -8.39 -1.53 -10.23
CA PHE A 122 -8.98 -0.56 -9.31
C PHE A 122 -10.48 -0.43 -9.57
N ILE A 123 -11.26 -0.25 -8.52
CA ILE A 123 -12.72 -0.19 -8.62
C ILE A 123 -13.13 1.19 -9.14
N ASP A 124 -13.54 1.29 -10.41
CA ASP A 124 -14.27 2.43 -10.94
C ASP A 124 -15.63 2.48 -10.24
N TRP A 125 -15.88 3.58 -9.54
CA TRP A 125 -17.09 3.76 -8.74
C TRP A 125 -18.35 3.78 -9.58
N ASN A 126 -18.33 4.43 -10.73
CA ASN A 126 -19.50 4.56 -11.59
C ASN A 126 -19.85 3.24 -12.29
N GLU A 127 -18.85 2.49 -12.73
CA GLU A 127 -19.06 1.15 -13.29
C GLU A 127 -19.62 0.19 -12.21
N PHE A 128 -19.04 0.20 -11.01
CA PHE A 128 -19.46 -0.67 -9.92
C PHE A 128 -20.91 -0.42 -9.49
N TRP A 129 -21.33 0.86 -9.43
CA TRP A 129 -22.69 1.23 -9.01
C TRP A 129 -23.67 1.41 -10.18
N SER A 130 -23.29 1.04 -11.39
CA SER A 130 -24.17 1.13 -12.58
C SER A 130 -25.48 0.38 -12.35
N GLY A 131 -26.60 1.08 -12.52
CA GLY A 131 -27.95 0.54 -12.29
C GLY A 131 -28.34 0.37 -10.80
N HIS A 132 -27.52 0.84 -9.87
CA HIS A 132 -27.77 0.72 -8.41
C HIS A 132 -27.81 2.08 -7.68
N GLY A 133 -27.96 3.16 -8.42
CA GLY A 133 -28.02 4.52 -7.94
C GLY A 133 -28.29 5.51 -9.06
N GLU A 134 -28.25 6.79 -8.73
CA GLU A 134 -28.46 7.90 -9.66
C GLU A 134 -27.18 8.74 -9.78
N MET A 135 -26.91 9.27 -10.98
CA MET A 135 -25.77 10.16 -11.20
C MET A 135 -25.94 11.44 -10.39
N GLY A 136 -25.00 11.72 -9.52
CA GLY A 136 -24.95 12.94 -8.73
C GLY A 136 -24.37 14.13 -9.50
N PRO A 137 -24.50 15.35 -8.94
CA PRO A 137 -24.00 16.58 -9.59
C PRO A 137 -22.46 16.62 -9.68
N ASP A 138 -21.77 15.87 -8.83
CA ASP A 138 -20.31 15.82 -8.74
C ASP A 138 -19.68 14.78 -9.67
N GLY A 139 -20.46 14.21 -10.60
CA GLY A 139 -19.97 13.31 -11.65
C GLY A 139 -19.79 11.85 -11.20
N TYR A 140 -20.30 11.47 -10.04
CA TYR A 140 -20.32 10.09 -9.58
C TYR A 140 -21.71 9.61 -9.18
N VAL A 141 -21.92 8.29 -9.25
CA VAL A 141 -23.18 7.64 -8.89
C VAL A 141 -23.38 7.73 -7.38
N LEU A 142 -24.55 8.20 -6.97
CA LEU A 142 -25.04 8.13 -5.59
C LEU A 142 -25.82 6.81 -5.42
N PRO A 143 -25.26 5.81 -4.72
CA PRO A 143 -25.90 4.51 -4.57
C PRO A 143 -27.21 4.62 -3.77
N GLU A 144 -28.18 3.76 -4.07
CA GLU A 144 -29.41 3.68 -3.30
C GLU A 144 -29.14 3.42 -1.81
N LYS A 145 -29.93 4.05 -0.94
CA LYS A 145 -29.78 3.97 0.52
C LYS A 145 -29.68 2.52 1.04
N LYS A 146 -30.40 1.57 0.45
CA LYS A 146 -30.36 0.15 0.84
C LYS A 146 -28.96 -0.48 0.73
N TYR A 147 -28.09 0.05 -0.16
CA TYR A 147 -26.71 -0.37 -0.29
C TYR A 147 -25.82 0.39 0.69
N LEU A 148 -25.99 1.72 0.78
CA LEU A 148 -25.22 2.55 1.70
C LEU A 148 -25.36 2.10 3.16
N ASP A 149 -26.53 1.68 3.57
CA ASP A 149 -26.81 1.18 4.93
C ASP A 149 -25.99 -0.12 5.26
N ARG A 150 -25.41 -0.77 4.27
CA ARG A 150 -24.59 -1.98 4.42
C ARG A 150 -23.09 -1.74 4.26
N LEU A 151 -22.70 -0.54 3.84
CA LEU A 151 -21.31 -0.18 3.71
C LEU A 151 -20.75 0.35 5.04
N PHE A 152 -19.59 -0.15 5.39
CA PHE A 152 -18.83 0.47 6.46
C PHE A 152 -18.05 1.67 5.88
N MET A 153 -18.43 2.87 6.29
CA MET A 153 -17.74 4.10 5.92
C MET A 153 -17.01 4.67 7.13
N ARG A 154 -15.73 4.95 6.99
CA ARG A 154 -14.91 5.56 8.05
C ARG A 154 -15.27 7.01 8.32
N LYS A 155 -15.77 7.71 7.31
CA LYS A 155 -16.22 9.11 7.36
C LYS A 155 -17.61 9.22 6.74
N PRO A 156 -18.35 10.29 7.01
CA PRO A 156 -19.67 10.50 6.42
C PRO A 156 -19.66 10.79 4.93
N GLU A 157 -18.51 11.11 4.35
CA GLU A 157 -18.34 11.38 2.92
C GLU A 157 -18.20 10.09 2.12
N MET A 158 -18.51 10.13 0.81
CA MET A 158 -18.28 8.99 -0.08
C MET A 158 -16.78 8.70 -0.23
N PRO A 159 -16.38 7.42 -0.23
CA PRO A 159 -14.97 7.02 -0.35
C PRO A 159 -14.52 7.10 -1.81
N ILE A 160 -14.47 8.28 -2.37
CA ILE A 160 -14.23 8.52 -3.80
C ILE A 160 -12.96 9.34 -3.98
N LEU A 161 -12.13 8.88 -4.91
CA LEU A 161 -11.03 9.60 -5.50
C LEU A 161 -11.41 9.96 -6.93
N MET A 162 -11.56 11.24 -7.22
CA MET A 162 -11.75 11.71 -8.60
C MET A 162 -10.40 11.71 -9.30
N VAL A 163 -10.21 10.81 -10.26
CA VAL A 163 -8.97 10.65 -11.02
C VAL A 163 -9.09 11.39 -12.34
N ARG A 164 -8.17 12.31 -12.59
CA ARG A 164 -8.08 13.03 -13.85
C ARG A 164 -7.05 12.36 -14.76
N PHE A 165 -7.47 12.01 -15.96
CA PHE A 165 -6.63 11.39 -16.97
C PHE A 165 -5.95 12.43 -17.87
N PRO A 166 -4.86 12.08 -18.58
CA PRO A 166 -4.15 13.00 -19.47
C PRO A 166 -5.00 13.58 -20.61
N ASP A 167 -6.07 12.89 -21.01
CA ASP A 167 -7.04 13.35 -22.00
C ASP A 167 -8.05 14.38 -21.46
N GLY A 168 -7.93 14.72 -20.17
CA GLY A 168 -8.80 15.64 -19.45
C GLY A 168 -10.10 15.01 -18.93
N SER A 169 -10.35 13.72 -19.16
CA SER A 169 -11.48 13.02 -18.57
C SER A 169 -11.26 12.79 -17.07
N GLU A 170 -12.37 12.74 -16.33
CA GLU A 170 -12.34 12.45 -14.89
C GLU A 170 -13.19 11.22 -14.60
N ARG A 171 -12.68 10.34 -13.75
CA ARG A 171 -13.38 9.13 -13.29
C ARG A 171 -13.27 8.97 -11.78
N PRO A 172 -14.36 8.59 -11.11
CA PRO A 172 -14.34 8.32 -9.67
C PRO A 172 -13.85 6.89 -9.40
N TYR A 173 -12.85 6.75 -8.55
CA TYR A 173 -12.37 5.45 -8.06
C TYR A 173 -12.62 5.30 -6.57
N TRP A 174 -12.74 4.05 -6.10
CA TRP A 174 -12.91 3.76 -4.68
C TRP A 174 -11.66 4.12 -3.88
N ASN A 175 -11.78 5.04 -2.91
CA ASN A 175 -10.70 5.45 -2.03
C ASN A 175 -10.88 4.85 -0.63
N THR A 176 -10.01 3.92 -0.25
CA THR A 176 -10.12 3.19 1.02
C THR A 176 -9.83 4.07 2.24
N PHE A 177 -8.93 5.05 2.13
CA PHE A 177 -8.45 5.81 3.29
C PHE A 177 -8.99 7.23 3.41
N TYR A 178 -9.68 7.76 2.42
CA TYR A 178 -10.16 9.15 2.38
C TYR A 178 -9.02 10.18 2.56
N GLN A 179 -7.82 9.83 2.16
CA GLN A 179 -6.70 10.76 2.17
C GLN A 179 -6.75 11.62 0.92
N GLU A 180 -6.47 12.91 1.08
CA GLU A 180 -6.19 13.75 -0.07
C GLU A 180 -4.86 13.30 -0.67
N VAL A 181 -4.91 12.80 -1.89
CA VAL A 181 -3.74 12.39 -2.65
C VAL A 181 -3.61 13.32 -3.83
N ASN A 182 -2.47 13.96 -3.96
CA ASN A 182 -2.14 14.67 -5.17
C ASN A 182 -1.55 13.68 -6.17
N TYR A 183 -2.42 13.12 -7.03
CA TYR A 183 -2.06 12.14 -8.07
C TYR A 183 -2.21 12.73 -9.47
N GLN A 184 -2.44 14.05 -9.58
CA GLN A 184 -2.49 14.68 -10.89
C GLN A 184 -1.18 14.40 -11.60
N PRO A 185 -1.24 13.82 -12.81
CA PRO A 185 -0.02 13.66 -13.58
C PRO A 185 0.57 15.05 -13.76
N LEU A 186 1.82 15.21 -13.34
CA LEU A 186 2.55 16.45 -13.58
C LEU A 186 2.70 16.56 -15.10
N ILE A 187 1.96 17.47 -15.68
CA ILE A 187 2.12 17.82 -17.09
C ILE A 187 3.24 18.86 -17.21
N ARG A 188 3.82 18.98 -18.42
CA ARG A 188 4.95 19.91 -18.65
C ARG A 188 4.61 21.34 -18.23
N GLU A 189 3.38 21.78 -18.46
CA GLU A 189 2.89 23.09 -18.09
C GLU A 189 2.94 23.36 -16.58
N ASP A 190 2.66 22.37 -15.74
CA ASP A 190 2.75 22.49 -14.27
C ASP A 190 4.19 22.68 -13.80
N LEU A 191 5.17 22.21 -14.58
CA LEU A 191 6.59 22.28 -14.27
C LEU A 191 7.27 23.51 -14.89
N GLU A 192 6.68 24.12 -15.93
CA GLU A 192 7.19 25.35 -16.52
C GLU A 192 7.09 26.56 -15.56
N GLU A 193 6.19 26.50 -14.57
CA GLU A 193 6.10 27.48 -13.49
C GLU A 193 7.22 27.36 -12.45
N LEU A 194 7.98 26.25 -12.45
CA LEU A 194 9.11 26.04 -11.56
C LEU A 194 10.39 26.58 -12.21
N GLU A 195 10.72 27.84 -11.92
CA GLU A 195 11.95 28.47 -12.40
C GLU A 195 13.21 27.64 -12.08
N GLY A 196 14.02 27.35 -13.09
CA GLY A 196 15.35 26.77 -12.93
C GLY A 196 15.49 25.28 -13.18
N LEU A 197 14.41 24.58 -13.59
CA LEU A 197 14.53 23.19 -14.01
C LEU A 197 15.06 23.07 -15.46
N THR A 198 15.96 22.15 -15.69
CA THR A 198 16.39 21.76 -17.05
C THR A 198 15.36 20.79 -17.67
N ASP A 199 15.29 20.75 -19.02
CA ASP A 199 14.41 19.81 -19.75
C ASP A 199 14.56 18.36 -19.28
N GLY A 200 15.79 17.90 -19.04
CA GLY A 200 16.05 16.55 -18.55
C GLY A 200 15.57 16.29 -17.10
N GLN A 201 15.48 17.34 -16.27
CA GLN A 201 14.90 17.24 -14.94
C GLN A 201 13.38 17.20 -15.01
N VAL A 202 12.77 18.02 -15.88
CA VAL A 202 11.33 18.01 -16.16
C VAL A 202 10.89 16.64 -16.65
N GLU A 203 11.54 16.07 -17.66
CA GLU A 203 11.24 14.73 -18.16
C GLU A 203 11.36 13.64 -17.09
N LYS A 204 12.35 13.74 -16.22
CA LYS A 204 12.57 12.77 -15.14
C LYS A 204 11.47 12.86 -14.07
N ILE A 205 10.92 14.04 -13.80
CA ILE A 205 9.84 14.26 -12.84
C ILE A 205 8.50 13.77 -13.43
N ILE A 206 8.26 13.96 -14.74
CA ILE A 206 7.05 13.47 -15.41
C ILE A 206 7.02 11.94 -15.49
N LEU A 207 8.17 11.27 -15.50
CA LEU A 207 8.31 9.81 -15.56
C LEU A 207 8.31 9.13 -14.19
N LEU A 208 8.29 9.88 -13.10
CA LEU A 208 8.15 9.38 -11.73
C LEU A 208 6.70 9.36 -11.31
#